data_0d495a05304db1b549a0a7ae5704612b
#
_entry.id   0d495a05304db1b549a0a7ae5704612b
#
_cell.length_a   1.000
_cell.length_b   1.000
_cell.length_c   1.000
_cell.angle_alpha   90.00
_cell.angle_beta   90.00
_cell.angle_gamma   90.00
#
_symmetry.space_group_name_H-M   'P 1'
#
loop_
_entity.id
_entity.type
_entity.pdbx_description
1 polymer ?
#
loop_
_entity_poly.entity_id
_entity_poly.type
_entity_poly.pdbx_seq_one_letter_code
_entity_poly.pdbx_strand_id
1 'polypeptide(L)'
;MQYTTDVRIIRLMCTGRVDPTMIADGFINGADGMMVVGCHFGDCHYITGNYQGKIKVGLAARTLDYVGLNPQRVAFNQCSSAEGERFVSLVTAFSKQIRELGPLGTGDRLPLEALRPKLEIAKTALAREKLRWVVGKFTEFANTGNKYGERFTEHEMWRTLDTIIMDEVATYEILRELEQGPASVKDLAEQLQLPPPHVLKYVLALQRRGF
;
A
#
# COMPACT_ATOMS: atom_id res chain seq x y z
N MET A 1 15.69 2.74 -28.32
CA MET A 1 15.73 2.04 -27.04
C MET A 1 14.62 1.00 -27.01
N GLN A 2 14.93 -0.20 -26.56
CA GLN A 2 13.94 -1.30 -26.44
C GLN A 2 13.92 -1.78 -25.01
N TYR A 3 12.74 -2.09 -24.49
CA TYR A 3 12.51 -2.74 -23.21
C TYR A 3 11.47 -3.85 -23.39
N THR A 4 11.27 -4.67 -22.35
CA THR A 4 10.39 -5.84 -22.43
C THR A 4 8.93 -5.46 -22.77
N THR A 5 8.24 -6.34 -23.48
CA THR A 5 6.83 -6.16 -23.88
C THR A 5 5.84 -6.53 -22.77
N ASP A 6 6.30 -7.07 -21.66
CA ASP A 6 5.47 -7.50 -20.52
C ASP A 6 4.93 -6.34 -19.68
N VAL A 7 5.32 -5.12 -20.04
CA VAL A 7 4.97 -3.90 -19.29
C VAL A 7 3.81 -3.16 -19.93
N ARG A 8 2.89 -2.69 -19.11
CA ARG A 8 1.83 -1.75 -19.49
C ARG A 8 2.09 -0.41 -18.81
N ILE A 9 2.31 0.62 -19.60
CA ILE A 9 2.59 1.97 -19.11
C ILE A 9 1.28 2.75 -18.98
N ILE A 10 1.03 3.25 -17.76
CA ILE A 10 -0.05 4.19 -17.47
C ILE A 10 0.59 5.54 -17.22
N ARG A 11 0.32 6.51 -18.08
CA ARG A 11 0.87 7.85 -17.98
C ARG A 11 0.01 8.71 -17.03
N LEU A 12 0.66 9.29 -16.03
CA LEU A 12 0.09 10.30 -15.14
C LEU A 12 0.83 11.62 -15.29
N MET A 13 0.16 12.74 -15.02
CA MET A 13 0.77 14.07 -15.08
C MET A 13 1.88 14.24 -14.04
N CYS A 14 1.75 13.59 -12.89
CA CYS A 14 2.71 13.59 -11.82
C CYS A 14 2.48 12.37 -10.92
N THR A 15 3.54 11.80 -10.33
CA THR A 15 3.40 10.70 -9.35
C THR A 15 2.60 11.09 -8.11
N GLY A 16 2.49 12.38 -7.80
CA GLY A 16 1.58 12.88 -6.77
C GLY A 16 0.10 12.58 -7.04
N ARG A 17 -0.28 12.24 -8.28
CA ARG A 17 -1.64 11.79 -8.66
C ARG A 17 -1.87 10.30 -8.48
N VAL A 18 -0.83 9.53 -8.21
CA VAL A 18 -1.00 8.10 -7.89
C VAL A 18 -1.87 8.01 -6.64
N ASP A 19 -2.97 7.28 -6.76
CA ASP A 19 -3.77 6.89 -5.61
C ASP A 19 -3.31 5.51 -5.13
N PRO A 20 -3.16 5.28 -3.83
CA PRO A 20 -2.78 3.97 -3.30
C PRO A 20 -3.69 2.82 -3.76
N THR A 21 -4.98 3.12 -3.98
CA THR A 21 -5.94 2.13 -4.49
C THR A 21 -5.64 1.69 -5.92
N MET A 22 -5.04 2.55 -6.76
CA MET A 22 -4.63 2.17 -8.13
C MET A 22 -3.60 1.04 -8.13
N ILE A 23 -2.73 1.01 -7.11
CA ILE A 23 -1.71 -0.04 -6.95
C ILE A 23 -2.40 -1.36 -6.56
N ALA A 24 -3.32 -1.32 -5.60
CA ALA A 24 -4.12 -2.49 -5.23
C ALA A 24 -4.96 -3.00 -6.41
N ASP A 25 -5.60 -2.10 -7.17
CA ASP A 25 -6.36 -2.42 -8.38
C ASP A 25 -5.50 -3.14 -9.42
N GLY A 26 -4.25 -2.74 -9.59
CA GLY A 26 -3.33 -3.43 -10.50
C GLY A 26 -3.22 -4.92 -10.17
N PHE A 27 -2.98 -5.27 -8.93
CA PHE A 27 -2.89 -6.67 -8.47
C PHE A 27 -4.23 -7.41 -8.55
N ILE A 28 -5.33 -6.77 -8.15
CA ILE A 28 -6.68 -7.34 -8.28
C ILE A 28 -7.00 -7.69 -9.73
N ASN A 29 -6.54 -6.87 -10.68
CA ASN A 29 -6.73 -7.09 -12.12
C ASN A 29 -5.62 -7.95 -12.77
N GLY A 30 -4.76 -8.58 -11.98
CA GLY A 30 -3.83 -9.62 -12.44
C GLY A 30 -2.44 -9.12 -12.83
N ALA A 31 -2.03 -7.94 -12.40
CA ALA A 31 -0.63 -7.53 -12.51
C ALA A 31 0.24 -8.30 -11.50
N ASP A 32 1.39 -8.79 -11.93
CA ASP A 32 2.37 -9.47 -11.08
C ASP A 32 3.29 -8.50 -10.34
N GLY A 33 3.35 -7.25 -10.77
CA GLY A 33 4.14 -6.19 -10.16
C GLY A 33 3.69 -4.79 -10.56
N MET A 34 3.87 -3.83 -9.65
CA MET A 34 3.51 -2.43 -9.87
C MET A 34 4.72 -1.53 -9.59
N MET A 35 5.17 -0.79 -10.61
CA MET A 35 6.28 0.15 -10.47
C MET A 35 5.80 1.57 -10.78
N VAL A 36 6.06 2.48 -9.86
CA VAL A 36 5.82 3.91 -10.06
C VAL A 36 7.16 4.61 -10.33
N VAL A 37 7.24 5.31 -11.44
CA VAL A 37 8.44 6.06 -11.84
C VAL A 37 8.11 7.54 -11.87
N GLY A 38 8.83 8.33 -11.07
CA GLY A 38 8.67 9.78 -10.98
C GLY A 38 9.96 10.55 -11.27
N CYS A 39 9.86 11.86 -11.36
CA CYS A 39 11.04 12.74 -11.46
C CYS A 39 11.89 12.69 -10.18
N HIS A 40 13.16 13.09 -10.29
CA HIS A 40 14.07 13.19 -9.14
C HIS A 40 13.53 14.15 -8.07
N PHE A 41 13.86 13.88 -6.82
CA PHE A 41 13.51 14.80 -5.73
C PHE A 41 14.16 16.16 -5.95
N GLY A 42 13.37 17.22 -5.81
CA GLY A 42 13.79 18.57 -6.14
C GLY A 42 13.42 19.03 -7.56
N ASP A 43 13.24 18.12 -8.52
CA ASP A 43 12.98 18.45 -9.93
C ASP A 43 11.49 18.33 -10.32
N CYS A 44 10.62 18.14 -9.33
CA CYS A 44 9.20 17.97 -9.62
C CYS A 44 8.57 19.27 -10.12
N HIS A 45 7.97 19.25 -11.32
CA HIS A 45 7.24 20.40 -11.86
C HIS A 45 6.15 20.92 -10.91
N TYR A 46 5.55 20.04 -10.12
CA TYR A 46 4.55 20.35 -9.09
C TYR A 46 5.17 20.46 -7.68
N ILE A 47 6.46 20.75 -7.59
CA ILE A 47 7.25 21.01 -6.39
C ILE A 47 7.35 19.79 -5.46
N THR A 48 6.25 19.29 -4.91
CA THR A 48 6.21 18.21 -3.89
C THR A 48 5.59 16.91 -4.38
N GLY A 49 5.13 16.86 -5.64
CA GLY A 49 4.35 15.72 -6.13
C GLY A 49 5.08 14.37 -6.06
N ASN A 50 6.39 14.34 -6.33
CA ASN A 50 7.19 13.12 -6.24
C ASN A 50 7.41 12.65 -4.78
N TYR A 51 7.51 13.56 -3.83
CA TYR A 51 7.54 13.21 -2.40
C TYR A 51 6.21 12.59 -1.96
N GLN A 52 5.09 13.20 -2.37
CA GLN A 52 3.75 12.64 -2.12
C GLN A 52 3.58 11.28 -2.78
N GLY A 53 4.09 11.12 -4.00
CA GLY A 53 4.09 9.84 -4.71
C GLY A 53 4.84 8.74 -3.93
N LYS A 54 6.05 9.04 -3.44
CA LYS A 54 6.83 8.10 -2.61
C LYS A 54 6.03 7.63 -1.38
N ILE A 55 5.41 8.57 -0.67
CA ILE A 55 4.65 8.25 0.55
C ILE A 55 3.43 7.38 0.23
N LYS A 56 2.68 7.72 -0.81
CA LYS A 56 1.49 6.97 -1.24
C LYS A 56 1.82 5.56 -1.72
N VAL A 57 2.91 5.40 -2.48
CA VAL A 57 3.40 4.09 -2.89
C VAL A 57 3.89 3.29 -1.69
N GLY A 58 4.58 3.93 -0.74
CA GLY A 58 5.00 3.32 0.51
C GLY A 58 3.82 2.85 1.36
N LEU A 59 2.75 3.65 1.46
CA LEU A 59 1.50 3.24 2.11
C LEU A 59 0.91 1.99 1.45
N ALA A 60 0.75 2.02 0.12
CA ALA A 60 0.20 0.88 -0.61
C ALA A 60 1.05 -0.38 -0.42
N ALA A 61 2.39 -0.27 -0.58
CA ALA A 61 3.30 -1.39 -0.41
C ALA A 61 3.20 -2.03 0.99
N ARG A 62 3.15 -1.22 2.06
CA ARG A 62 3.02 -1.71 3.44
C ARG A 62 1.67 -2.34 3.72
N THR A 63 0.58 -1.74 3.20
CA THR A 63 -0.76 -2.30 3.35
C THR A 63 -0.88 -3.64 2.62
N LEU A 64 -0.33 -3.73 1.41
CA LEU A 64 -0.32 -4.95 0.60
C LEU A 64 0.60 -6.03 1.20
N ASP A 65 1.76 -5.63 1.75
CA ASP A 65 2.63 -6.53 2.51
C ASP A 65 1.89 -7.09 3.73
N TYR A 66 1.20 -6.25 4.50
CA TYR A 66 0.44 -6.71 5.67
C TYR A 66 -0.58 -7.80 5.32
N VAL A 67 -1.25 -7.70 4.18
CA VAL A 67 -2.22 -8.71 3.73
C VAL A 67 -1.60 -9.92 3.01
N GLY A 68 -0.28 -9.99 2.90
CA GLY A 68 0.42 -11.19 2.41
C GLY A 68 1.06 -11.08 1.04
N LEU A 69 0.97 -9.93 0.36
CA LEU A 69 1.70 -9.69 -0.88
C LEU A 69 3.20 -9.52 -0.60
N ASN A 70 4.04 -10.06 -1.47
CA ASN A 70 5.49 -9.83 -1.37
C ASN A 70 5.80 -8.35 -1.67
N PRO A 71 6.45 -7.60 -0.75
CA PRO A 71 6.71 -6.17 -0.92
C PRO A 71 7.61 -5.85 -2.12
N GLN A 72 8.38 -6.82 -2.61
CA GLN A 72 9.20 -6.68 -3.82
C GLN A 72 8.38 -6.52 -5.10
N ARG A 73 7.07 -6.77 -5.06
CA ARG A 73 6.16 -6.56 -6.19
C ARG A 73 5.75 -5.09 -6.38
N VAL A 74 6.07 -4.22 -5.42
CA VAL A 74 5.77 -2.78 -5.50
C VAL A 74 7.08 -2.00 -5.46
N ALA A 75 7.30 -1.11 -6.43
CA ALA A 75 8.49 -0.28 -6.49
C ALA A 75 8.18 1.19 -6.76
N PHE A 76 8.96 2.08 -6.14
CA PHE A 76 9.01 3.50 -6.47
C PHE A 76 10.43 3.84 -6.94
N ASN A 77 10.55 4.37 -8.14
CA ASN A 77 11.82 4.74 -8.76
C ASN A 77 11.79 6.17 -9.29
N GLN A 78 12.97 6.72 -9.49
CA GLN A 78 13.15 8.07 -10.01
C GLN A 78 13.87 8.04 -11.37
N CYS A 79 13.31 8.80 -12.33
CA CYS A 79 13.86 8.93 -13.66
C CYS A 79 13.39 10.26 -14.27
N SER A 80 14.30 11.01 -14.86
CA SER A 80 13.98 12.18 -15.66
C SER A 80 13.51 11.79 -17.07
N SER A 81 12.74 12.65 -17.72
CA SER A 81 12.35 12.45 -19.12
C SER A 81 13.52 12.41 -20.10
N ALA A 82 14.66 12.95 -19.72
CA ALA A 82 15.90 12.91 -20.52
C ALA A 82 16.72 11.62 -20.29
N GLU A 83 16.40 10.80 -19.28
CA GLU A 83 17.16 9.62 -18.89
C GLU A 83 16.54 8.33 -19.45
N GLY A 84 16.38 8.24 -20.77
CA GLY A 84 15.76 7.08 -21.41
C GLY A 84 16.49 5.75 -21.14
N GLU A 85 17.81 5.75 -21.08
CA GLU A 85 18.61 4.53 -20.77
C GLU A 85 18.35 4.07 -19.33
N ARG A 86 18.26 5.01 -18.39
CA ARG A 86 17.90 4.74 -17.01
C ARG A 86 16.48 4.13 -16.91
N PHE A 87 15.52 4.68 -17.65
CA PHE A 87 14.17 4.11 -17.70
C PHE A 87 14.21 2.65 -18.18
N VAL A 88 14.90 2.35 -19.28
CA VAL A 88 15.06 0.97 -19.77
C VAL A 88 15.69 0.06 -18.73
N SER A 89 16.73 0.52 -18.05
CA SER A 89 17.42 -0.22 -16.99
C SER A 89 16.45 -0.55 -15.83
N LEU A 90 15.70 0.44 -15.34
CA LEU A 90 14.72 0.26 -14.26
C LEU A 90 13.62 -0.73 -14.63
N VAL A 91 13.04 -0.59 -15.83
CA VAL A 91 11.98 -1.50 -16.31
C VAL A 91 12.52 -2.92 -16.46
N THR A 92 13.72 -3.07 -17.03
CA THR A 92 14.32 -4.39 -17.24
C THR A 92 14.66 -5.08 -15.92
N ALA A 93 15.24 -4.34 -14.96
CA ALA A 93 15.55 -4.87 -13.63
C ALA A 93 14.29 -5.29 -12.88
N PHE A 94 13.28 -4.44 -12.88
CA PHE A 94 12.00 -4.75 -12.22
C PHE A 94 11.28 -5.94 -12.87
N SER A 95 11.22 -6.00 -14.22
CA SER A 95 10.64 -7.15 -14.91
C SER A 95 11.37 -8.46 -14.61
N LYS A 96 12.71 -8.42 -14.51
CA LYS A 96 13.50 -9.58 -14.10
C LYS A 96 13.13 -10.02 -12.68
N GLN A 97 13.08 -9.08 -11.74
CA GLN A 97 12.69 -9.35 -10.35
C GLN A 97 11.30 -10.00 -10.26
N ILE A 98 10.31 -9.46 -11.01
CA ILE A 98 8.96 -10.03 -11.01
C ILE A 98 8.93 -11.43 -11.61
N ARG A 99 9.68 -11.70 -12.67
CA ARG A 99 9.80 -13.06 -13.24
C ARG A 99 10.43 -14.05 -12.26
N GLU A 100 11.42 -13.62 -11.48
CA GLU A 100 12.05 -14.45 -10.43
C GLU A 100 11.09 -14.75 -9.28
N LEU A 101 10.21 -13.81 -8.92
CA LEU A 101 9.14 -14.03 -7.94
C LEU A 101 8.02 -14.95 -8.49
N GLY A 102 7.90 -15.04 -9.80
CA GLY A 102 6.81 -15.76 -10.47
C GLY A 102 5.46 -15.03 -10.42
N PRO A 103 4.42 -15.64 -10.96
CA PRO A 103 3.07 -15.08 -10.97
C PRO A 103 2.56 -14.74 -9.57
N LEU A 104 1.58 -13.83 -9.52
CA LEU A 104 0.91 -13.45 -8.27
C LEU A 104 0.41 -14.69 -7.51
N GLY A 105 0.70 -14.77 -6.22
CA GLY A 105 0.39 -15.91 -5.35
C GLY A 105 1.47 -17.01 -5.32
N THR A 106 2.55 -16.92 -6.13
CA THR A 106 3.64 -17.90 -6.13
C THR A 106 4.78 -17.49 -5.20
N GLY A 107 5.29 -16.27 -5.34
CA GLY A 107 6.35 -15.71 -4.49
C GLY A 107 5.82 -14.85 -3.34
N ASP A 108 4.56 -15.01 -2.99
CA ASP A 108 3.87 -14.28 -1.93
C ASP A 108 3.72 -15.14 -0.67
N ARG A 109 3.31 -14.54 0.45
CA ARG A 109 3.05 -15.31 1.70
C ARG A 109 1.78 -16.16 1.64
N LEU A 110 0.90 -15.84 0.70
CA LEU A 110 -0.37 -16.54 0.51
C LEU A 110 -0.53 -16.97 -0.96
N PRO A 111 -1.14 -18.12 -1.22
CA PRO A 111 -1.52 -18.51 -2.58
C PRO A 111 -2.60 -17.56 -3.12
N LEU A 112 -2.71 -17.46 -4.44
CA LEU A 112 -3.58 -16.51 -5.14
C LEU A 112 -5.03 -16.51 -4.64
N GLU A 113 -5.59 -17.69 -4.40
CA GLU A 113 -6.96 -17.89 -3.91
C GLU A 113 -7.21 -17.19 -2.57
N ALA A 114 -6.24 -17.30 -1.63
CA ALA A 114 -6.31 -16.66 -0.33
C ALA A 114 -5.91 -15.17 -0.38
N LEU A 115 -5.02 -14.81 -1.31
CA LEU A 115 -4.53 -13.43 -1.45
C LEU A 115 -5.59 -12.50 -2.06
N ARG A 116 -6.35 -12.95 -3.08
CA ARG A 116 -7.37 -12.13 -3.75
C ARG A 116 -8.34 -11.44 -2.81
N PRO A 117 -9.05 -12.13 -1.90
CA PRO A 117 -9.95 -11.48 -0.96
C PRO A 117 -9.24 -10.48 -0.05
N LYS A 118 -7.99 -10.74 0.32
CA LYS A 118 -7.20 -9.83 1.15
C LYS A 118 -6.74 -8.58 0.39
N LEU A 119 -6.49 -8.67 -0.91
CA LEU A 119 -6.22 -7.50 -1.76
C LEU A 119 -7.44 -6.56 -1.83
N GLU A 120 -8.66 -7.09 -1.89
CA GLU A 120 -9.89 -6.29 -1.85
C GLU A 120 -10.07 -5.57 -0.51
N ILE A 121 -9.76 -6.26 0.60
CA ILE A 121 -9.75 -5.66 1.94
C ILE A 121 -8.70 -4.52 1.99
N ALA A 122 -7.48 -4.77 1.53
CA ALA A 122 -6.42 -3.77 1.47
C ALA A 122 -6.84 -2.54 0.65
N LYS A 123 -7.45 -2.75 -0.53
CA LYS A 123 -8.01 -1.66 -1.36
C LYS A 123 -9.06 -0.87 -0.59
N THR A 124 -9.96 -1.56 0.10
CA THR A 124 -11.01 -0.91 0.91
C THR A 124 -10.39 -0.06 2.02
N ALA A 125 -9.41 -0.58 2.75
CA ALA A 125 -8.69 0.17 3.78
C ALA A 125 -7.98 1.40 3.19
N LEU A 126 -7.27 1.25 2.07
CA LEU A 126 -6.58 2.34 1.37
C LEU A 126 -7.52 3.44 0.86
N ALA A 127 -8.76 3.09 0.51
CA ALA A 127 -9.77 4.04 0.07
C ALA A 127 -10.33 4.90 1.20
N ARG A 128 -10.19 4.49 2.45
CA ARG A 128 -10.84 5.13 3.61
C ARG A 128 -10.07 6.36 4.11
N GLU A 129 -10.84 7.23 4.75
CA GLU A 129 -10.39 8.55 5.19
C GLU A 129 -9.18 8.51 6.13
N LYS A 130 -9.14 7.58 7.08
CA LYS A 130 -8.11 7.53 8.12
C LYS A 130 -6.70 7.37 7.53
N LEU A 131 -6.48 6.40 6.64
CA LEU A 131 -5.18 6.21 5.99
C LEU A 131 -4.84 7.37 5.06
N ARG A 132 -5.81 7.91 4.33
CA ARG A 132 -5.64 9.09 3.46
C ARG A 132 -5.27 10.33 4.25
N TRP A 133 -5.92 10.57 5.38
CA TRP A 133 -5.64 11.69 6.26
C TRP A 133 -4.23 11.62 6.84
N VAL A 134 -3.83 10.45 7.35
CA VAL A 134 -2.49 10.24 7.93
C VAL A 134 -1.41 10.48 6.89
N VAL A 135 -1.56 9.95 5.67
CA VAL A 135 -0.63 10.17 4.56
C VAL A 135 -0.57 11.64 4.15
N GLY A 136 -1.70 12.33 4.13
CA GLY A 136 -1.75 13.78 3.88
C GLY A 136 -0.95 14.59 4.91
N LYS A 137 -0.96 14.15 6.17
CA LYS A 137 -0.21 14.78 7.27
C LYS A 137 1.26 14.35 7.36
N PHE A 138 1.65 13.26 6.73
CA PHE A 138 3.00 12.70 6.81
C PHE A 138 4.07 13.73 6.42
N THR A 139 3.88 14.41 5.29
CA THR A 139 4.82 15.43 4.81
C THR A 139 4.86 16.65 5.73
N GLU A 140 3.71 17.06 6.26
CA GLU A 140 3.62 18.16 7.21
C GLU A 140 4.42 17.84 8.48
N PHE A 141 4.17 16.69 9.09
CA PHE A 141 4.86 16.27 10.31
C PHE A 141 6.37 16.07 10.11
N ALA A 142 6.80 15.59 8.93
CA ALA A 142 8.22 15.46 8.62
C ALA A 142 8.93 16.82 8.55
N ASN A 143 8.26 17.85 8.04
CA ASN A 143 8.87 19.17 7.81
C ASN A 143 8.71 20.12 9.00
N THR A 144 7.52 20.17 9.60
CA THR A 144 7.18 21.17 10.62
C THR A 144 7.05 20.61 12.03
N GLY A 145 6.93 19.28 12.17
CA GLY A 145 6.61 18.63 13.43
C GLY A 145 5.13 18.73 13.80
N ASN A 146 4.80 18.28 15.01
CA ASN A 146 3.45 18.37 15.55
C ASN A 146 3.20 19.76 16.22
N LYS A 147 1.98 19.97 16.69
CA LYS A 147 1.58 21.22 17.38
C LYS A 147 2.35 21.53 18.67
N TYR A 148 3.12 20.57 19.18
CA TYR A 148 3.98 20.73 20.35
C TYR A 148 5.45 21.00 19.98
N GLY A 149 5.77 21.11 18.67
CA GLY A 149 7.12 21.33 18.16
C GLY A 149 7.98 20.06 18.09
N GLU A 150 7.41 18.88 18.37
CA GLU A 150 8.12 17.61 18.25
C GLU A 150 8.27 17.22 16.78
N ARG A 151 9.48 16.86 16.39
CA ARG A 151 9.78 16.34 15.03
C ARG A 151 9.95 14.83 15.09
N PHE A 152 9.40 14.16 14.10
CA PHE A 152 9.47 12.73 13.97
C PHE A 152 10.42 12.34 12.85
N THR A 153 11.20 11.31 13.08
CA THR A 153 11.99 10.65 12.04
C THR A 153 11.08 9.91 11.05
N GLU A 154 11.54 9.74 9.81
CA GLU A 154 10.79 8.95 8.82
C GLU A 154 10.48 7.53 9.36
N HIS A 155 11.40 6.93 10.12
CA HIS A 155 11.22 5.61 10.74
C HIS A 155 10.07 5.59 11.77
N GLU A 156 10.01 6.57 12.67
CA GLU A 156 8.94 6.66 13.67
C GLU A 156 7.57 6.85 13.04
N MET A 157 7.53 7.68 11.99
CA MET A 157 6.29 7.91 11.25
C MET A 157 5.81 6.64 10.53
N TRP A 158 6.71 5.91 9.88
CA TRP A 158 6.36 4.64 9.24
C TRP A 158 5.90 3.59 10.25
N ARG A 159 6.55 3.47 11.40
CA ARG A 159 6.15 2.55 12.48
C ARG A 159 4.75 2.87 13.01
N THR A 160 4.44 4.16 13.18
CA THR A 160 3.09 4.59 13.58
C THR A 160 2.06 4.24 12.51
N LEU A 161 2.41 4.46 11.24
CA LEU A 161 1.54 4.13 10.11
C LEU A 161 1.28 2.62 10.01
N ASP A 162 2.27 1.78 10.25
CA ASP A 162 2.11 0.31 10.29
C ASP A 162 1.05 -0.13 11.31
N THR A 163 1.02 0.50 12.49
CA THR A 163 -0.01 0.25 13.50
C THR A 163 -1.40 0.67 13.01
N ILE A 164 -1.49 1.80 12.32
CA ILE A 164 -2.77 2.29 11.76
C ILE A 164 -3.24 1.40 10.62
N ILE A 165 -2.34 0.93 9.75
CA ILE A 165 -2.63 -0.02 8.68
C ILE A 165 -3.21 -1.30 9.27
N MET A 166 -2.54 -1.87 10.28
CA MET A 166 -2.99 -3.07 10.97
C MET A 166 -4.42 -2.89 11.54
N ASP A 167 -4.67 -1.79 12.26
CA ASP A 167 -5.98 -1.49 12.84
C ASP A 167 -7.07 -1.37 11.75
N GLU A 168 -6.78 -0.70 10.63
CA GLU A 168 -7.77 -0.53 9.55
C GLU A 168 -8.01 -1.84 8.80
N VAL A 169 -6.97 -2.56 8.42
CA VAL A 169 -7.12 -3.84 7.70
C VAL A 169 -7.88 -4.84 8.56
N ALA A 170 -7.49 -5.03 9.83
CA ALA A 170 -8.17 -5.93 10.76
C ALA A 170 -9.66 -5.58 10.93
N THR A 171 -9.99 -4.27 10.97
CA THR A 171 -11.37 -3.82 11.04
C THR A 171 -12.18 -4.28 9.84
N TYR A 172 -11.62 -4.20 8.62
CA TYR A 172 -12.33 -4.64 7.40
C TYR A 172 -12.33 -6.15 7.23
N GLU A 173 -11.33 -6.86 7.72
CA GLU A 173 -11.38 -8.34 7.82
C GLU A 173 -12.53 -8.79 8.71
N ILE A 174 -12.67 -8.20 9.90
CA ILE A 174 -13.80 -8.48 10.81
C ILE A 174 -15.14 -8.20 10.14
N LEU A 175 -15.32 -7.04 9.51
CA LEU A 175 -16.55 -6.70 8.81
C LEU A 175 -16.90 -7.71 7.74
N ARG A 176 -15.92 -8.13 6.94
CA ARG A 176 -16.11 -9.13 5.89
C ARG A 176 -16.52 -10.50 6.42
N GLU A 177 -15.93 -10.93 7.53
CA GLU A 177 -16.34 -12.20 8.18
C GLU A 177 -17.78 -12.10 8.70
N LEU A 178 -18.16 -10.97 9.30
CA LEU A 178 -19.51 -10.73 9.80
C LEU A 178 -20.56 -10.62 8.68
N GLU A 179 -20.19 -10.25 7.47
CA GLU A 179 -21.08 -10.31 6.28
C GLU A 179 -21.45 -11.75 5.89
N GLN A 180 -20.61 -12.73 6.24
CA GLN A 180 -20.90 -14.15 5.98
C GLN A 180 -21.83 -14.76 7.02
N GLY A 181 -21.92 -14.17 8.20
CA GLY A 181 -22.80 -14.60 9.29
C GLY A 181 -22.33 -14.10 10.67
N PRO A 182 -23.16 -14.28 11.69
CA PRO A 182 -22.79 -13.91 13.06
C PRO A 182 -21.64 -14.78 13.56
N ALA A 183 -20.61 -14.15 14.12
CA ALA A 183 -19.46 -14.83 14.71
C ALA A 183 -19.14 -14.26 16.09
N SER A 184 -18.65 -15.11 16.99
CA SER A 184 -18.17 -14.66 18.31
C SER A 184 -16.78 -14.02 18.20
N VAL A 185 -16.41 -13.21 19.20
CA VAL A 185 -15.05 -12.64 19.29
C VAL A 185 -13.98 -13.74 19.28
N LYS A 186 -14.27 -14.90 19.84
CA LYS A 186 -13.37 -16.05 19.84
C LYS A 186 -13.19 -16.62 18.44
N ASP A 187 -14.28 -16.83 17.70
CA ASP A 187 -14.24 -17.36 16.34
C ASP A 187 -13.48 -16.41 15.41
N LEU A 188 -13.79 -15.12 15.49
CA LEU A 188 -13.06 -14.09 14.73
C LEU A 188 -11.55 -14.05 15.08
N ALA A 189 -11.20 -14.23 16.35
CA ALA A 189 -9.81 -14.26 16.79
C ALA A 189 -9.05 -15.46 16.21
N GLU A 190 -9.69 -16.64 16.17
CA GLU A 190 -9.12 -17.84 15.58
C GLU A 190 -8.99 -17.72 14.04
N GLN A 191 -10.03 -17.26 13.36
CA GLN A 191 -10.04 -17.08 11.90
C GLN A 191 -9.00 -16.06 11.41
N LEU A 192 -8.92 -14.91 12.10
CA LEU A 192 -8.04 -13.82 11.72
C LEU A 192 -6.63 -13.94 12.32
N GLN A 193 -6.39 -14.96 13.15
CA GLN A 193 -5.13 -15.16 13.89
C GLN A 193 -4.72 -13.92 14.70
N LEU A 194 -5.71 -13.24 15.29
CA LEU A 194 -5.52 -12.05 16.12
C LEU A 194 -5.80 -12.39 17.60
N PRO A 195 -5.10 -11.72 18.54
CA PRO A 195 -5.42 -11.87 19.95
C PRO A 195 -6.86 -11.45 20.26
N PRO A 196 -7.65 -12.24 21.01
CA PRO A 196 -9.05 -11.91 21.33
C PRO A 196 -9.27 -10.50 21.91
N PRO A 197 -8.40 -9.95 22.78
CA PRO A 197 -8.53 -8.56 23.23
C PRO A 197 -8.46 -7.52 22.12
N HIS A 198 -7.66 -7.77 21.08
CA HIS A 198 -7.58 -6.87 19.90
C HIS A 198 -8.87 -6.94 19.09
N VAL A 199 -9.39 -8.14 18.82
CA VAL A 199 -10.68 -8.32 18.13
C VAL A 199 -11.80 -7.64 18.90
N LEU A 200 -11.88 -7.81 20.22
CA LEU A 200 -12.86 -7.12 21.06
C LEU A 200 -12.75 -5.59 20.94
N LYS A 201 -11.53 -5.05 20.96
CA LYS A 201 -11.29 -3.61 20.75
C LYS A 201 -11.88 -3.13 19.42
N TYR A 202 -11.66 -3.88 18.32
CA TYR A 202 -12.17 -3.52 16.99
C TYR A 202 -13.69 -3.64 16.91
N VAL A 203 -14.27 -4.71 17.45
CA VAL A 203 -15.73 -4.90 17.48
C VAL A 203 -16.42 -3.78 18.27
N LEU A 204 -15.90 -3.41 19.44
CA LEU A 204 -16.42 -2.28 20.21
C LEU A 204 -16.27 -0.94 19.48
N ALA A 205 -15.19 -0.76 18.72
CA ALA A 205 -15.01 0.44 17.91
C ALA A 205 -15.99 0.50 16.73
N LEU A 206 -16.31 -0.63 16.10
CA LEU A 206 -17.32 -0.75 15.06
C LEU A 206 -18.71 -0.47 15.61
N GLN A 207 -19.09 -1.06 16.74
CA GLN A 207 -20.37 -0.81 17.41
C GLN A 207 -20.60 0.68 17.71
N ARG A 208 -19.54 1.40 18.16
CA ARG A 208 -19.62 2.85 18.39
C ARG A 208 -19.83 3.67 17.12
N ARG A 209 -19.48 3.11 15.95
CA ARG A 209 -19.68 3.73 14.63
C ARG A 209 -21.03 3.37 14.00
N GLY A 210 -21.83 2.54 14.66
CA GLY A 210 -23.17 2.15 14.20
C GLY A 210 -23.21 0.91 13.28
N PHE A 211 -22.18 0.08 13.33
CA PHE A 211 -22.14 -1.24 12.68
C PHE A 211 -22.69 -2.31 13.62
#